data_acead9b001559bdabb6a05e820e62e4b
#
_entry.id   acead9b001559bdabb6a05e820e62e4b
#
_cell.length_a   1.000
_cell.length_b   1.000
_cell.length_c   1.000
_cell.angle_alpha   90.00
_cell.angle_beta   90.00
_cell.angle_gamma   90.00
#
_symmetry.space_group_name_H-M   'P 1'
#
loop_
_entity.id
_entity.type
_entity.pdbx_description
1 polymer ?
#
loop_
_entity_poly.entity_id
_entity_poly.type
_entity_poly.pdbx_seq_one_letter_code
_entity_poly.pdbx_strand_id
1 'polypeptide(L)'
;MTEIKTIRFLSIIGCLLAGMAASCSSRQVAPNEEGISVQKMTGFPEGEPGFSLGVSACYAGIYQGELLIAGGCNFPETPAAEGGKKKFYQGIYAADASADSVFVWRKVGQLPVAAAYGVSVSTPRGIVCVGGSNENGSLSAVYRLSLSDDKQAVIVDTLPSLPCTMDNMSGSVVDYTLFVAGGNVNGKPSNGLYCLNLGNPETGWQQLPDFPGAPRVQPVCVGQRKENETLLYLWGGFSGAFDGRSATLSTDGYCYSPSLQQWQPVSTPIGSDSVPVALGGGAG
;
A
#
# COMPACT_ATOMS: atom_id res chain seq x y z
N MET A 1 15.81 -42.55 -19.04
CA MET A 1 15.02 -42.72 -20.29
C MET A 1 13.72 -42.01 -20.05
N THR A 2 13.63 -40.78 -20.51
CA THR A 2 12.51 -39.86 -20.25
C THR A 2 11.89 -39.51 -21.59
N GLU A 3 10.64 -39.90 -21.79
CA GLU A 3 9.91 -39.66 -23.02
C GLU A 3 9.44 -38.22 -23.08
N ILE A 4 9.77 -37.54 -24.19
CA ILE A 4 9.28 -36.22 -24.55
C ILE A 4 8.01 -36.41 -25.39
N LYS A 5 6.86 -35.96 -24.90
CA LYS A 5 5.61 -35.92 -25.68
C LYS A 5 5.50 -34.60 -26.44
N THR A 6 5.56 -34.75 -27.75
CA THR A 6 5.34 -33.71 -28.78
C THR A 6 3.87 -33.33 -28.85
N ILE A 7 3.49 -32.08 -28.65
CA ILE A 7 2.14 -31.56 -28.91
C ILE A 7 2.08 -30.97 -30.31
N ARG A 8 1.19 -31.52 -31.11
CA ARG A 8 0.91 -31.07 -32.50
C ARG A 8 -0.10 -29.93 -32.49
N PHE A 9 0.25 -28.81 -33.12
CA PHE A 9 -0.70 -27.75 -33.51
C PHE A 9 -1.65 -28.22 -34.61
N LEU A 10 -2.94 -28.03 -34.40
CA LEU A 10 -3.95 -28.13 -35.45
C LEU A 10 -4.55 -26.75 -35.71
N SER A 11 -4.24 -26.19 -36.89
CA SER A 11 -4.87 -24.97 -37.42
C SER A 11 -6.24 -25.35 -38.02
N ILE A 12 -7.30 -24.63 -37.64
CA ILE A 12 -8.56 -24.61 -38.37
C ILE A 12 -8.92 -23.16 -38.67
N ILE A 13 -8.93 -22.85 -39.95
CA ILE A 13 -9.47 -21.64 -40.60
C ILE A 13 -10.96 -21.90 -40.88
N GLY A 14 -11.80 -20.98 -40.52
CA GLY A 14 -13.23 -21.04 -40.87
C GLY A 14 -13.94 -19.69 -40.74
N CYS A 15 -14.45 -19.22 -41.84
CA CYS A 15 -15.01 -17.94 -42.27
C CYS A 15 -16.08 -17.26 -41.41
N LEU A 16 -16.03 -15.93 -41.55
CA LEU A 16 -17.03 -14.86 -41.40
C LEU A 16 -18.53 -15.24 -41.38
N LEU A 17 -19.26 -14.57 -40.46
CA LEU A 17 -20.50 -13.84 -40.77
C LEU A 17 -20.79 -12.80 -39.69
N ALA A 18 -21.18 -11.60 -40.13
CA ALA A 18 -21.40 -10.41 -39.35
C ALA A 18 -22.69 -10.48 -38.50
N GLY A 19 -22.63 -9.95 -37.27
CA GLY A 19 -23.77 -9.68 -36.44
C GLY A 19 -23.35 -8.71 -35.35
N MET A 20 -23.67 -7.41 -35.53
CA MET A 20 -23.51 -6.40 -34.48
C MET A 20 -24.44 -6.70 -33.33
N ALA A 21 -23.91 -7.15 -32.21
CA ALA A 21 -24.53 -7.03 -30.91
C ALA A 21 -23.48 -6.48 -30.00
N ALA A 22 -23.67 -5.25 -29.50
CA ALA A 22 -22.86 -4.63 -28.46
C ALA A 22 -23.08 -5.42 -27.17
N SER A 23 -22.24 -6.41 -26.94
CA SER A 23 -22.14 -7.13 -25.68
C SER A 23 -20.95 -6.54 -24.92
N CYS A 24 -21.21 -5.86 -23.82
CA CYS A 24 -20.21 -5.60 -22.78
C CYS A 24 -19.75 -6.96 -22.25
N SER A 25 -18.78 -7.59 -22.92
CA SER A 25 -18.13 -8.77 -22.37
C SER A 25 -17.12 -8.31 -21.31
N SER A 26 -17.42 -8.57 -20.05
CA SER A 26 -16.43 -8.63 -19.01
C SER A 26 -15.32 -9.59 -19.46
N ARG A 27 -14.15 -9.07 -19.75
CA ARG A 27 -12.97 -9.88 -20.07
C ARG A 27 -12.61 -10.63 -18.78
N GLN A 28 -13.03 -11.88 -18.65
CA GLN A 28 -12.43 -12.78 -17.68
C GLN A 28 -10.96 -12.97 -18.06
N VAL A 29 -10.09 -12.50 -17.19
CA VAL A 29 -8.65 -12.81 -17.31
C VAL A 29 -8.50 -14.28 -16.95
N ALA A 30 -7.93 -15.08 -17.83
CA ALA A 30 -7.65 -16.49 -17.56
C ALA A 30 -6.75 -16.59 -16.31
N PRO A 31 -6.93 -17.60 -15.45
CA PRO A 31 -6.03 -17.84 -14.32
C PRO A 31 -4.61 -18.04 -14.86
N ASN A 32 -3.63 -17.40 -14.20
CA ASN A 32 -2.23 -17.67 -14.51
C ASN A 32 -1.86 -19.09 -14.01
N GLU A 33 -0.77 -19.64 -14.52
CA GLU A 33 -0.33 -21.02 -14.20
C GLU A 33 -0.01 -21.23 -12.71
N GLU A 34 0.03 -20.18 -11.90
CA GLU A 34 0.31 -20.21 -10.44
C GLU A 34 -0.96 -20.23 -9.58
N GLY A 35 -2.15 -20.32 -10.19
CA GLY A 35 -3.41 -20.38 -9.45
C GLY A 35 -3.90 -19.04 -8.87
N ILE A 36 -3.29 -17.91 -9.26
CA ILE A 36 -3.77 -16.58 -8.93
C ILE A 36 -4.84 -16.17 -9.95
N SER A 37 -6.03 -15.82 -9.46
CA SER A 37 -7.08 -15.22 -10.28
C SER A 37 -7.21 -13.75 -9.93
N VAL A 38 -7.42 -12.91 -10.95
CA VAL A 38 -7.66 -11.48 -10.78
C VAL A 38 -9.09 -11.17 -11.22
N GLN A 39 -9.88 -10.63 -10.31
CA GLN A 39 -11.26 -10.22 -10.58
C GLN A 39 -11.40 -8.71 -10.46
N LYS A 40 -12.04 -8.08 -11.44
CA LYS A 40 -12.38 -6.67 -11.36
C LYS A 40 -13.61 -6.50 -10.49
N MET A 41 -13.46 -5.82 -9.37
CA MET A 41 -14.58 -5.39 -8.54
C MET A 41 -15.16 -4.08 -9.06
N THR A 42 -16.44 -3.86 -8.84
CA THR A 42 -17.16 -2.61 -9.16
C THR A 42 -17.71 -1.99 -7.88
N GLY A 43 -18.17 -0.75 -7.99
CA GLY A 43 -18.60 0.05 -6.85
C GLY A 43 -17.42 0.78 -6.19
N PHE A 44 -17.56 2.09 -6.05
CA PHE A 44 -16.64 2.95 -5.32
C PHE A 44 -17.45 3.96 -4.50
N PRO A 45 -16.99 4.44 -3.32
CA PRO A 45 -17.78 5.32 -2.48
C PRO A 45 -18.12 6.66 -3.15
N GLU A 46 -19.33 7.16 -2.90
CA GLU A 46 -19.85 8.44 -3.44
C GLU A 46 -19.98 9.54 -2.38
N GLY A 47 -19.46 9.31 -1.17
CA GLY A 47 -19.76 10.13 0.01
C GLY A 47 -19.21 11.55 0.04
N GLU A 48 -18.19 11.87 -0.76
CA GLU A 48 -17.59 13.22 -0.82
C GLU A 48 -17.46 13.67 -2.28
N PRO A 49 -17.72 14.99 -2.57
CA PRO A 49 -17.59 15.51 -3.93
C PRO A 49 -16.20 15.23 -4.53
N GLY A 50 -16.17 14.54 -5.67
CA GLY A 50 -14.95 14.14 -6.37
C GLY A 50 -14.33 12.82 -5.89
N PHE A 51 -14.76 12.25 -4.77
CA PHE A 51 -14.22 10.98 -4.26
C PHE A 51 -14.55 9.80 -5.19
N SER A 52 -15.75 9.79 -5.77
CA SER A 52 -16.23 8.76 -6.70
C SER A 52 -15.43 8.63 -7.99
N LEU A 53 -14.60 9.62 -8.33
CA LEU A 53 -13.64 9.54 -9.45
C LEU A 53 -12.47 8.59 -9.16
N GLY A 54 -12.40 8.06 -7.95
CA GLY A 54 -11.28 7.28 -7.45
C GLY A 54 -10.26 8.13 -6.71
N VAL A 55 -9.61 7.53 -5.73
CA VAL A 55 -8.52 8.17 -4.97
C VAL A 55 -7.26 7.33 -5.03
N SER A 56 -6.13 7.97 -4.90
CA SER A 56 -4.83 7.34 -4.71
C SER A 56 -4.34 7.54 -3.29
N ALA A 57 -3.42 6.67 -2.86
CA ALA A 57 -2.69 6.79 -1.60
C ALA A 57 -3.60 6.90 -0.35
N CYS A 58 -4.78 6.29 -0.38
CA CYS A 58 -5.65 6.16 0.79
C CYS A 58 -5.07 5.14 1.78
N TYR A 59 -5.43 5.24 3.05
CA TYR A 59 -5.28 4.13 3.98
C TYR A 59 -6.29 3.04 3.62
N ALA A 60 -5.84 1.79 3.61
CA ALA A 60 -6.70 0.65 3.31
C ALA A 60 -6.33 -0.53 4.20
N GLY A 61 -7.32 -1.37 4.50
CA GLY A 61 -7.10 -2.59 5.27
C GLY A 61 -8.38 -3.37 5.50
N ILE A 62 -8.23 -4.58 6.03
CA ILE A 62 -9.37 -5.43 6.40
C ILE A 62 -9.43 -5.54 7.92
N TYR A 63 -10.62 -5.32 8.47
CA TYR A 63 -10.91 -5.49 9.88
C TYR A 63 -12.31 -6.10 10.07
N GLN A 64 -12.41 -7.20 10.83
CA GLN A 64 -13.65 -7.93 11.08
C GLN A 64 -14.46 -8.31 9.82
N GLY A 65 -13.74 -8.65 8.72
CA GLY A 65 -14.37 -9.00 7.45
C GLY A 65 -14.83 -7.82 6.60
N GLU A 66 -14.60 -6.60 7.05
CA GLU A 66 -14.87 -5.37 6.31
C GLU A 66 -13.59 -4.81 5.68
N LEU A 67 -13.66 -4.48 4.40
CA LEU A 67 -12.64 -3.66 3.72
C LEU A 67 -12.91 -2.20 4.06
N LEU A 68 -11.97 -1.55 4.72
CA LEU A 68 -12.02 -0.12 5.00
C LEU A 68 -11.07 0.63 4.09
N ILE A 69 -11.52 1.77 3.59
CA ILE A 69 -10.67 2.79 2.97
C ILE A 69 -10.89 4.12 3.67
N ALA A 70 -9.82 4.89 3.86
CA ALA A 70 -9.88 6.16 4.57
C ALA A 70 -8.96 7.20 3.92
N GLY A 71 -9.45 8.42 3.76
CA GLY A 71 -8.67 9.50 3.15
C GLY A 71 -8.34 9.26 1.69
N GLY A 72 -7.10 9.57 1.30
CA GLY A 72 -6.65 9.54 -0.08
C GLY A 72 -6.73 10.90 -0.77
N CYS A 73 -6.29 10.96 -2.01
CA CYS A 73 -6.31 12.18 -2.79
C CYS A 73 -6.53 11.92 -4.29
N ASN A 74 -6.99 12.92 -5.02
CA ASN A 74 -7.07 12.92 -6.48
C ASN A 74 -7.03 14.35 -7.04
N PHE A 75 -7.29 14.48 -8.33
CA PHE A 75 -7.43 15.77 -9.05
C PHE A 75 -8.85 15.81 -9.63
N PRO A 76 -9.88 16.25 -8.85
CA PRO A 76 -11.28 16.06 -9.24
C PRO A 76 -11.77 16.98 -10.34
N GLU A 77 -11.12 18.13 -10.56
CA GLU A 77 -11.56 19.14 -11.53
C GLU A 77 -10.74 19.12 -12.81
N THR A 78 -9.41 19.12 -12.66
CA THR A 78 -8.46 19.18 -13.79
C THR A 78 -7.33 18.17 -13.53
N PRO A 79 -6.88 17.40 -14.53
CA PRO A 79 -5.74 16.48 -14.38
C PRO A 79 -4.47 17.18 -13.92
N ALA A 80 -3.61 16.46 -13.17
CA ALA A 80 -2.33 17.00 -12.70
C ALA A 80 -1.44 17.53 -13.83
N ALA A 81 -1.42 16.83 -14.98
CA ALA A 81 -0.64 17.21 -16.17
C ALA A 81 -1.09 18.55 -16.79
N GLU A 82 -2.30 18.97 -16.51
CA GLU A 82 -2.89 20.22 -16.97
C GLU A 82 -2.90 21.32 -15.89
N GLY A 83 -2.15 21.11 -14.79
CA GLY A 83 -2.04 22.03 -13.68
C GLY A 83 -3.16 21.94 -12.66
N GLY A 84 -3.89 20.83 -12.62
CA GLY A 84 -4.96 20.57 -11.67
C GLY A 84 -4.51 20.64 -10.22
N LYS A 85 -5.41 21.09 -9.33
CA LYS A 85 -5.18 21.16 -7.90
C LYS A 85 -5.55 19.82 -7.24
N LYS A 86 -4.62 19.26 -6.47
CA LYS A 86 -4.86 18.06 -5.69
C LYS A 86 -5.82 18.33 -4.55
N LYS A 87 -6.80 17.43 -4.36
CA LYS A 87 -7.73 17.44 -3.23
C LYS A 87 -7.47 16.24 -2.34
N PHE A 88 -7.43 16.45 -1.04
CA PHE A 88 -7.30 15.42 -0.01
C PHE A 88 -8.65 15.19 0.67
N TYR A 89 -8.89 13.96 1.09
CA TYR A 89 -10.16 13.50 1.65
C TYR A 89 -10.02 13.03 3.09
N GLN A 90 -11.16 13.04 3.82
CA GLN A 90 -11.23 12.59 5.22
C GLN A 90 -12.15 11.38 5.41
N GLY A 91 -13.04 11.10 4.47
CA GLY A 91 -14.05 10.06 4.61
C GLY A 91 -13.45 8.70 4.92
N ILE A 92 -14.15 7.94 5.79
CA ILE A 92 -13.87 6.54 6.06
C ILE A 92 -15.08 5.75 5.58
N TYR A 93 -14.82 4.77 4.73
CA TYR A 93 -15.82 3.95 4.09
C TYR A 93 -15.53 2.48 4.35
N ALA A 94 -16.59 1.68 4.52
CA ALA A 94 -16.50 0.25 4.71
C ALA A 94 -17.37 -0.50 3.71
N ALA A 95 -16.90 -1.66 3.28
CA ALA A 95 -17.63 -2.62 2.46
C ALA A 95 -17.29 -4.05 2.92
N ASP A 96 -18.20 -5.00 2.68
CA ASP A 96 -17.95 -6.40 2.96
C ASP A 96 -16.77 -6.91 2.09
N ALA A 97 -15.70 -7.35 2.74
CA ALA A 97 -14.50 -7.84 2.06
C ALA A 97 -14.73 -9.18 1.34
N SER A 98 -15.82 -9.90 1.64
CA SER A 98 -16.21 -11.16 1.00
C SER A 98 -17.06 -10.97 -0.26
N ALA A 99 -17.35 -9.73 -0.67
CA ALA A 99 -18.15 -9.44 -1.86
C ALA A 99 -17.49 -10.02 -3.13
N ASP A 100 -18.29 -10.69 -3.97
CA ASP A 100 -17.77 -11.40 -5.16
C ASP A 100 -17.57 -10.51 -6.39
N SER A 101 -18.34 -9.43 -6.55
CA SER A 101 -18.32 -8.64 -7.79
C SER A 101 -18.54 -7.15 -7.59
N VAL A 102 -19.30 -6.75 -6.59
CA VAL A 102 -19.68 -5.36 -6.32
C VAL A 102 -19.48 -5.04 -4.85
N PHE A 103 -18.71 -4.01 -4.57
CA PHE A 103 -18.64 -3.44 -3.22
C PHE A 103 -19.80 -2.48 -2.99
N VAL A 104 -20.58 -2.75 -1.95
CA VAL A 104 -21.60 -1.81 -1.45
C VAL A 104 -21.01 -1.02 -0.29
N TRP A 105 -20.55 0.16 -0.61
CA TRP A 105 -19.87 1.03 0.34
C TRP A 105 -20.85 1.80 1.21
N ARG A 106 -20.48 1.95 2.47
CA ARG A 106 -21.14 2.87 3.42
C ARG A 106 -20.12 3.77 4.06
N LYS A 107 -20.49 5.03 4.28
CA LYS A 107 -19.63 5.95 5.04
C LYS A 107 -19.81 5.62 6.52
N VAL A 108 -18.73 5.26 7.19
CA VAL A 108 -18.72 4.88 8.62
C VAL A 108 -18.11 5.97 9.51
N GLY A 109 -17.55 7.01 8.95
CA GLY A 109 -16.98 8.13 9.69
C GLY A 109 -16.02 8.97 8.87
N GLN A 110 -15.09 9.63 9.57
CA GLN A 110 -14.04 10.43 8.95
C GLN A 110 -12.78 10.48 9.81
N LEU A 111 -11.64 10.67 9.17
CA LEU A 111 -10.37 10.98 9.83
C LEU A 111 -10.44 12.36 10.51
N PRO A 112 -9.70 12.60 11.58
CA PRO A 112 -9.61 13.91 12.20
C PRO A 112 -9.09 15.01 11.27
N VAL A 113 -8.22 14.65 10.32
CA VAL A 113 -7.70 15.52 9.26
C VAL A 113 -7.67 14.75 7.93
N ALA A 114 -7.79 15.45 6.81
CA ALA A 114 -7.58 14.86 5.50
C ALA A 114 -6.16 14.33 5.40
N ALA A 115 -5.98 13.15 4.81
CA ALA A 115 -4.66 12.52 4.71
C ALA A 115 -4.57 11.55 3.52
N ALA A 116 -3.37 11.51 2.92
CA ALA A 116 -2.96 10.56 1.90
C ALA A 116 -1.46 10.25 2.05
N TYR A 117 -0.93 9.27 1.33
CA TYR A 117 0.50 8.93 1.32
C TYR A 117 1.09 8.48 2.67
N GLY A 118 0.24 7.99 3.57
CA GLY A 118 0.65 7.36 4.82
C GLY A 118 0.77 5.85 4.70
N VAL A 119 1.11 5.19 5.79
CA VAL A 119 1.09 3.73 5.93
C VAL A 119 -0.20 3.30 6.59
N SER A 120 -0.79 2.21 6.12
CA SER A 120 -1.85 1.50 6.83
C SER A 120 -1.53 0.03 7.00
N VAL A 121 -1.83 -0.52 8.17
CA VAL A 121 -1.63 -1.93 8.48
C VAL A 121 -2.83 -2.50 9.21
N SER A 122 -3.30 -3.67 8.76
CA SER A 122 -4.37 -4.41 9.46
C SER A 122 -3.82 -5.10 10.70
N THR A 123 -4.53 -4.99 11.80
CA THR A 123 -4.19 -5.65 13.07
C THR A 123 -5.44 -6.30 13.67
N PRO A 124 -5.30 -7.22 14.64
CA PRO A 124 -6.47 -7.78 15.35
C PRO A 124 -7.31 -6.75 16.09
N ARG A 125 -6.79 -5.53 16.33
CA ARG A 125 -7.50 -4.46 17.06
C ARG A 125 -8.00 -3.33 16.17
N GLY A 126 -7.84 -3.42 14.85
CA GLY A 126 -8.20 -2.38 13.90
C GLY A 126 -7.09 -2.12 12.89
N ILE A 127 -7.30 -1.14 12.03
CA ILE A 127 -6.33 -0.69 11.04
C ILE A 127 -5.55 0.48 11.64
N VAL A 128 -4.21 0.36 11.68
CA VAL A 128 -3.35 1.45 12.15
C VAL A 128 -2.91 2.27 10.95
N CYS A 129 -3.24 3.56 10.97
CA CYS A 129 -2.90 4.56 9.95
C CYS A 129 -1.80 5.47 10.50
N VAL A 130 -0.72 5.66 9.75
CA VAL A 130 0.49 6.35 10.23
C VAL A 130 0.90 7.45 9.26
N GLY A 131 1.09 8.65 9.77
CA GLY A 131 1.64 9.79 9.04
C GLY A 131 0.83 10.16 7.80
N GLY A 132 1.52 10.33 6.67
CA GLY A 132 0.94 10.79 5.41
C GLY A 132 1.11 12.29 5.21
N SER A 133 0.36 12.85 4.28
CA SER A 133 0.37 14.29 3.98
C SER A 133 -1.01 14.80 3.59
N ASN A 134 -1.18 16.11 3.66
CA ASN A 134 -2.32 16.86 3.10
C ASN A 134 -1.84 18.16 2.47
N GLU A 135 -2.77 19.10 2.23
CA GLU A 135 -2.45 20.41 1.67
C GLU A 135 -1.50 21.25 2.54
N ASN A 136 -1.40 20.94 3.83
CA ASN A 136 -0.54 21.67 4.79
C ASN A 136 0.84 21.05 4.97
N GLY A 137 1.09 19.87 4.36
CA GLY A 137 2.37 19.15 4.42
C GLY A 137 2.28 17.78 5.04
N SER A 138 3.43 17.21 5.40
CA SER A 138 3.55 15.89 6.01
C SER A 138 3.02 15.86 7.43
N LEU A 139 2.47 14.72 7.84
CA LEU A 139 1.80 14.50 9.12
C LEU A 139 2.62 13.60 10.04
N SER A 140 2.44 13.78 11.36
CA SER A 140 2.98 12.87 12.39
C SER A 140 1.89 12.07 13.11
N ALA A 141 0.62 12.32 12.79
CA ALA A 141 -0.51 11.69 13.45
C ALA A 141 -0.55 10.17 13.20
N VAL A 142 -0.98 9.43 14.20
CA VAL A 142 -1.17 7.98 14.14
C VAL A 142 -2.53 7.65 14.72
N TYR A 143 -3.34 6.94 13.94
CA TYR A 143 -4.69 6.55 14.34
C TYR A 143 -4.86 5.04 14.25
N ARG A 144 -5.70 4.50 15.12
CA ARG A 144 -6.24 3.16 14.98
C ARG A 144 -7.73 3.28 14.65
N LEU A 145 -8.14 2.69 13.55
CA LEU A 145 -9.52 2.62 13.10
C LEU A 145 -10.10 1.25 13.46
N SER A 146 -11.11 1.23 14.29
CA SER A 146 -11.90 0.03 14.57
C SER A 146 -13.38 0.31 14.29
N LEU A 147 -14.21 -0.72 14.26
CA LEU A 147 -15.64 -0.58 14.01
C LEU A 147 -16.43 -0.76 15.31
N SER A 148 -17.58 -0.08 15.40
CA SER A 148 -18.60 -0.36 16.39
C SER A 148 -19.12 -1.81 16.25
N ASP A 149 -19.75 -2.36 17.28
CA ASP A 149 -20.24 -3.74 17.29
C ASP A 149 -21.22 -4.02 16.15
N ASP A 150 -22.04 -3.05 15.77
CA ASP A 150 -22.97 -3.10 14.63
C ASP A 150 -22.31 -2.78 13.29
N LYS A 151 -21.01 -2.46 13.29
CA LYS A 151 -20.20 -2.07 12.13
C LYS A 151 -20.71 -0.83 11.37
N GLN A 152 -21.58 -0.02 11.96
CA GLN A 152 -22.16 1.16 11.28
C GLN A 152 -21.31 2.43 11.50
N ALA A 153 -20.42 2.42 12.48
CA ALA A 153 -19.55 3.56 12.78
C ALA A 153 -18.10 3.13 12.98
N VAL A 154 -17.18 4.01 12.60
CA VAL A 154 -15.76 3.86 12.93
C VAL A 154 -15.48 4.50 14.28
N ILE A 155 -14.66 3.83 15.09
CA ILE A 155 -14.04 4.36 16.28
C ILE A 155 -12.60 4.73 15.91
N VAL A 156 -12.23 5.98 16.14
CA VAL A 156 -10.89 6.51 15.82
C VAL A 156 -10.14 6.75 17.13
N ASP A 157 -9.21 5.87 17.44
CA ASP A 157 -8.31 6.04 18.59
C ASP A 157 -7.02 6.74 18.12
N THR A 158 -6.55 7.71 18.89
CA THR A 158 -5.23 8.32 18.68
C THR A 158 -4.17 7.48 19.37
N LEU A 159 -3.13 7.10 18.62
CA LEU A 159 -1.93 6.45 19.14
C LEU A 159 -0.79 7.48 19.27
N PRO A 160 0.32 7.15 19.93
CA PRO A 160 1.48 8.04 20.02
C PRO A 160 1.92 8.51 18.63
N SER A 161 2.04 9.81 18.45
CA SER A 161 2.47 10.43 17.20
C SER A 161 3.91 10.03 16.84
N LEU A 162 4.23 9.98 15.55
CA LEU A 162 5.60 9.87 15.07
C LEU A 162 6.48 10.99 15.67
N PRO A 163 7.77 10.73 15.90
CA PRO A 163 8.71 11.75 16.41
C PRO A 163 9.00 12.86 15.40
N CYS A 164 8.60 12.68 14.17
CA CYS A 164 8.76 13.60 13.05
C CYS A 164 7.58 13.50 12.09
N THR A 165 7.40 14.47 11.20
CA THR A 165 6.41 14.35 10.13
C THR A 165 6.93 13.41 9.05
N MET A 166 6.08 12.48 8.57
CA MET A 166 6.46 11.49 7.56
C MET A 166 5.36 11.26 6.53
N ASP A 167 5.74 11.12 5.28
CA ASP A 167 4.90 10.71 4.17
C ASP A 167 5.66 9.82 3.18
N ASN A 168 4.94 9.11 2.29
CA ASN A 168 5.52 8.23 1.26
C ASN A 168 6.49 7.18 1.81
N MET A 169 6.39 6.84 3.08
CA MET A 169 7.10 5.73 3.70
C MET A 169 6.35 4.43 3.43
N SER A 170 6.98 3.31 3.76
CA SER A 170 6.36 1.99 3.78
C SER A 170 6.42 1.38 5.17
N GLY A 171 5.54 0.44 5.47
CA GLY A 171 5.51 -0.17 6.79
C GLY A 171 4.92 -1.57 6.80
N SER A 172 5.20 -2.29 7.87
CA SER A 172 4.69 -3.63 8.10
C SER A 172 4.61 -3.92 9.61
N VAL A 173 3.70 -4.80 9.99
CA VAL A 173 3.64 -5.32 11.36
C VAL A 173 4.36 -6.66 11.42
N VAL A 174 5.27 -6.77 12.38
CA VAL A 174 5.99 -8.00 12.70
C VAL A 174 5.68 -8.32 14.15
N ASP A 175 5.01 -9.43 14.39
CA ASP A 175 4.42 -9.79 15.67
C ASP A 175 3.52 -8.63 16.18
N TYR A 176 3.81 -7.94 17.24
CA TYR A 176 3.06 -6.76 17.70
C TYR A 176 3.81 -5.44 17.47
N THR A 177 4.87 -5.45 16.67
CA THR A 177 5.67 -4.27 16.39
C THR A 177 5.38 -3.75 15.00
N LEU A 178 4.93 -2.52 14.91
CA LEU A 178 4.80 -1.77 13.67
C LEU A 178 6.15 -1.16 13.31
N PHE A 179 6.62 -1.45 12.11
CA PHE A 179 7.82 -0.84 11.53
C PHE A 179 7.42 0.10 10.42
N VAL A 180 8.12 1.23 10.32
CA VAL A 180 7.98 2.23 9.25
C VAL A 180 9.36 2.58 8.73
N ALA A 181 9.55 2.50 7.41
CA ALA A 181 10.86 2.66 6.79
C ALA A 181 10.82 3.61 5.59
N GLY A 182 11.88 4.40 5.44
CA GLY A 182 12.04 5.34 4.31
C GLY A 182 11.02 6.47 4.33
N GLY A 183 10.59 6.90 3.15
CA GLY A 183 9.69 8.03 2.98
C GLY A 183 10.36 9.38 3.11
N ASN A 184 9.58 10.45 3.10
CA ASN A 184 10.03 11.76 3.47
C ASN A 184 9.93 11.93 4.99
N VAL A 185 11.00 12.33 5.62
CA VAL A 185 11.07 12.74 7.02
C VAL A 185 11.30 14.24 7.06
N ASN A 186 10.37 14.99 7.66
CA ASN A 186 10.41 16.47 7.65
C ASN A 186 10.64 17.04 6.24
N GLY A 187 9.96 16.45 5.24
CA GLY A 187 10.00 16.89 3.84
C GLY A 187 11.23 16.47 3.04
N LYS A 188 12.09 15.59 3.56
CA LYS A 188 13.29 15.10 2.87
C LYS A 188 13.30 13.58 2.80
N PRO A 189 13.72 12.98 1.66
CA PRO A 189 13.91 11.53 1.57
C PRO A 189 14.80 11.00 2.69
N SER A 190 14.43 9.85 3.24
CA SER A 190 15.10 9.23 4.39
C SER A 190 15.39 7.75 4.13
N ASN A 191 16.39 7.22 4.84
CA ASN A 191 16.64 5.80 5.01
C ASN A 191 16.38 5.34 6.46
N GLY A 192 15.66 6.16 7.22
CA GLY A 192 15.32 5.87 8.61
C GLY A 192 14.39 4.67 8.77
N LEU A 193 14.53 3.99 9.90
CA LEU A 193 13.64 2.95 10.38
C LEU A 193 13.10 3.34 11.75
N TYR A 194 11.79 3.28 11.91
CA TYR A 194 11.10 3.56 13.16
C TYR A 194 10.21 2.39 13.54
N CYS A 195 10.01 2.15 14.84
CA CYS A 195 9.07 1.15 15.29
C CYS A 195 8.20 1.62 16.46
N LEU A 196 7.01 1.03 16.57
CA LEU A 196 6.06 1.22 17.67
C LEU A 196 5.55 -0.15 18.14
N ASN A 197 5.65 -0.43 19.42
CA ASN A 197 5.06 -1.64 19.99
C ASN A 197 3.54 -1.45 20.16
N LEU A 198 2.74 -2.08 19.31
CA LEU A 198 1.28 -2.01 19.35
C LEU A 198 0.67 -2.78 20.53
N GLY A 199 1.44 -3.65 21.20
CA GLY A 199 1.04 -4.32 22.45
C GLY A 199 1.14 -3.38 23.66
N ASN A 200 2.05 -2.42 23.62
CA ASN A 200 2.24 -1.38 24.63
C ASN A 200 2.64 -0.05 23.95
N PRO A 201 1.70 0.63 23.27
CA PRO A 201 2.01 1.83 22.48
C PRO A 201 2.49 3.02 23.34
N GLU A 202 2.17 3.03 24.63
CA GLU A 202 2.59 4.10 25.57
C GLU A 202 4.12 4.20 25.70
N THR A 203 4.87 3.18 25.30
CA THR A 203 6.34 3.25 25.25
C THR A 203 6.85 4.22 24.17
N GLY A 204 5.98 4.64 23.26
CA GLY A 204 6.30 5.55 22.17
C GLY A 204 7.10 4.91 21.04
N TRP A 205 7.36 5.74 20.03
CA TRP A 205 8.18 5.36 18.88
C TRP A 205 9.66 5.28 19.23
N GLN A 206 10.35 4.33 18.64
CA GLN A 206 11.79 4.15 18.71
C GLN A 206 12.38 4.28 17.32
N GLN A 207 13.47 5.02 17.19
CA GLN A 207 14.30 5.00 15.99
C GLN A 207 15.28 3.84 16.08
N LEU A 208 15.37 3.08 15.01
CA LEU A 208 16.26 1.93 14.86
C LEU A 208 17.36 2.26 13.85
N PRO A 209 18.39 1.40 13.68
CA PRO A 209 19.42 1.63 12.69
C PRO A 209 18.84 1.84 11.28
N ASP A 210 19.29 2.89 10.61
CA ASP A 210 18.92 3.22 9.25
C ASP A 210 19.30 2.08 8.29
N PHE A 211 18.51 1.84 7.23
CA PHE A 211 18.91 0.88 6.21
C PHE A 211 20.09 1.41 5.37
N PRO A 212 21.00 0.51 4.89
CA PRO A 212 22.27 0.92 4.28
C PRO A 212 22.14 1.63 2.92
N GLY A 213 20.97 1.52 2.28
CA GLY A 213 20.73 2.09 0.96
C GLY A 213 20.53 3.61 0.96
N ALA A 214 20.42 4.17 -0.24
CA ALA A 214 20.13 5.59 -0.41
C ALA A 214 18.76 5.98 0.19
N PRO A 215 18.61 7.19 0.74
CA PRO A 215 17.32 7.72 1.15
C PRO A 215 16.30 7.66 0.02
N ARG A 216 15.07 7.20 0.30
CA ARG A 216 14.07 6.93 -0.73
C ARG A 216 12.65 6.98 -0.22
N VAL A 217 11.70 7.23 -1.12
CA VAL A 217 10.27 7.15 -0.90
C VAL A 217 9.70 5.88 -1.52
N GLN A 218 8.54 5.43 -1.02
CA GLN A 218 7.76 4.31 -1.54
C GLN A 218 8.59 3.02 -1.74
N PRO A 219 9.46 2.60 -0.80
CA PRO A 219 10.03 1.26 -0.87
C PRO A 219 8.92 0.21 -0.63
N VAL A 220 9.16 -1.03 -0.98
CA VAL A 220 8.34 -2.17 -0.52
C VAL A 220 8.89 -2.62 0.84
N CYS A 221 8.03 -2.71 1.85
CA CYS A 221 8.40 -3.14 3.19
C CYS A 221 7.46 -4.25 3.66
N VAL A 222 8.00 -5.43 3.98
CA VAL A 222 7.23 -6.62 4.34
C VAL A 222 7.88 -7.35 5.50
N GLY A 223 7.08 -7.65 6.53
CA GLY A 223 7.48 -8.57 7.60
C GLY A 223 7.24 -10.01 7.16
N GLN A 224 8.26 -10.87 7.30
CA GLN A 224 8.14 -12.28 6.99
C GLN A 224 8.83 -13.15 8.05
N ARG A 225 8.13 -14.21 8.48
CA ARG A 225 8.70 -15.19 9.40
C ARG A 225 9.68 -16.09 8.66
N LYS A 226 10.89 -16.22 9.22
CA LYS A 226 11.91 -17.15 8.77
C LYS A 226 12.38 -17.94 9.98
N GLU A 227 12.10 -19.26 9.98
CA GLU A 227 12.40 -20.14 11.10
C GLU A 227 11.76 -19.64 12.41
N ASN A 228 12.57 -19.22 13.38
CA ASN A 228 12.13 -18.76 14.70
C ASN A 228 12.11 -17.21 14.85
N GLU A 229 12.44 -16.47 13.80
CA GLU A 229 12.48 -15.01 13.80
C GLU A 229 11.60 -14.43 12.68
N THR A 230 10.97 -13.32 12.94
CA THR A 230 10.32 -12.52 11.91
C THR A 230 11.26 -11.40 11.50
N LEU A 231 11.60 -11.39 10.21
CA LEU A 231 12.49 -10.41 9.59
C LEU A 231 11.66 -9.35 8.85
N LEU A 232 12.19 -8.13 8.80
CA LEU A 232 11.64 -7.06 7.98
C LEU A 232 12.45 -6.95 6.69
N TYR A 233 11.78 -7.12 5.57
CA TYR A 233 12.39 -7.00 4.25
C TYR A 233 12.04 -5.66 3.62
N LEU A 234 12.99 -5.06 2.92
CA LEU A 234 12.83 -3.79 2.23
C LEU A 234 13.49 -3.86 0.85
N TRP A 235 12.78 -3.44 -0.20
CA TRP A 235 13.28 -3.37 -1.57
C TRP A 235 12.80 -2.10 -2.27
N GLY A 236 13.58 -1.71 -3.29
CA GLY A 236 13.16 -0.74 -4.27
C GLY A 236 12.88 0.64 -3.71
N GLY A 237 11.91 1.31 -4.29
CA GLY A 237 11.58 2.69 -3.99
C GLY A 237 12.22 3.68 -4.96
N PHE A 238 11.93 4.95 -4.75
CA PHE A 238 12.36 6.05 -5.60
C PHE A 238 13.14 7.08 -4.78
N SER A 239 14.32 7.42 -5.24
CA SER A 239 15.10 8.57 -4.77
C SER A 239 14.93 9.70 -5.76
N GLY A 240 14.22 10.78 -5.38
CA GLY A 240 14.11 12.00 -6.16
C GLY A 240 15.46 12.69 -6.32
N ALA A 241 15.55 13.66 -7.23
CA ALA A 241 16.70 14.54 -7.31
C ALA A 241 16.83 15.34 -5.99
N PHE A 242 17.90 15.11 -5.26
CA PHE A 242 18.10 15.70 -3.93
C PHE A 242 19.62 15.89 -3.67
N ASP A 243 20.00 17.02 -3.12
CA ASP A 243 21.41 17.37 -2.80
C ASP A 243 22.38 17.11 -3.97
N GLY A 244 22.01 17.51 -5.19
CA GLY A 244 22.84 17.34 -6.39
C GLY A 244 22.88 15.92 -6.96
N ARG A 245 22.14 14.97 -6.40
CA ARG A 245 21.98 13.62 -6.94
C ARG A 245 20.83 13.58 -7.95
N SER A 246 21.00 12.81 -9.02
CA SER A 246 19.93 12.54 -9.98
C SER A 246 18.86 11.64 -9.38
N ALA A 247 17.61 11.80 -9.86
CA ALA A 247 16.53 10.89 -9.51
C ALA A 247 16.83 9.47 -10.00
N THR A 248 16.60 8.47 -9.14
CA THR A 248 16.86 7.06 -9.46
C THR A 248 15.78 6.15 -8.89
N LEU A 249 15.52 5.05 -9.59
CA LEU A 249 14.81 3.91 -9.05
C LEU A 249 15.79 2.99 -8.35
N SER A 250 15.49 2.59 -7.13
CA SER A 250 16.33 1.67 -6.36
C SER A 250 15.97 0.22 -6.72
N THR A 251 16.99 -0.61 -6.95
CA THR A 251 16.82 -2.04 -7.22
C THR A 251 17.37 -2.91 -6.11
N ASP A 252 18.08 -2.33 -5.14
CA ASP A 252 18.66 -3.01 -3.99
C ASP A 252 17.60 -3.44 -2.97
N GLY A 253 17.95 -4.40 -2.14
CA GLY A 253 17.12 -4.90 -1.08
C GLY A 253 17.92 -5.22 0.18
N TYR A 254 17.23 -5.15 1.31
CA TYR A 254 17.78 -5.37 2.64
C TYR A 254 16.81 -6.16 3.50
N CYS A 255 17.34 -6.86 4.48
CA CYS A 255 16.56 -7.51 5.51
C CYS A 255 17.08 -7.04 6.88
N TYR A 256 16.16 -6.65 7.76
CA TYR A 256 16.44 -6.26 9.13
C TYR A 256 16.07 -7.38 10.09
N SER A 257 16.99 -7.74 10.96
CA SER A 257 16.75 -8.64 12.08
C SER A 257 16.47 -7.83 13.34
N PRO A 258 15.25 -7.89 13.89
CA PRO A 258 14.92 -7.17 15.13
C PRO A 258 15.73 -7.66 16.33
N SER A 259 16.06 -8.96 16.40
CA SER A 259 16.83 -9.54 17.50
C SER A 259 18.30 -9.09 17.49
N LEU A 260 18.90 -8.97 16.30
CA LEU A 260 20.27 -8.51 16.12
C LEU A 260 20.40 -6.99 15.97
N GLN A 261 19.29 -6.31 15.70
CA GLN A 261 19.25 -4.89 15.34
C GLN A 261 20.18 -4.54 14.17
N GLN A 262 20.23 -5.39 13.16
CA GLN A 262 21.15 -5.27 12.04
C GLN A 262 20.45 -5.48 10.70
N TRP A 263 20.91 -4.72 9.70
CA TRP A 263 20.55 -4.88 8.32
C TRP A 263 21.55 -5.76 7.58
N GLN A 264 21.06 -6.59 6.68
CA GLN A 264 21.83 -7.39 5.76
C GLN A 264 21.31 -7.19 4.34
N PRO A 265 22.18 -7.17 3.32
CA PRO A 265 21.73 -7.12 1.94
C PRO A 265 21.00 -8.44 1.57
N VAL A 266 19.98 -8.33 0.72
CA VAL A 266 19.28 -9.47 0.13
C VAL A 266 19.32 -9.39 -1.38
N SER A 267 19.05 -10.51 -2.05
CA SER A 267 19.04 -10.57 -3.50
C SER A 267 18.05 -9.58 -4.10
N THR A 268 18.46 -8.90 -5.15
CA THR A 268 17.62 -8.03 -5.94
C THR A 268 16.66 -8.89 -6.77
N PRO A 269 15.37 -8.54 -6.84
CA PRO A 269 14.45 -9.16 -7.78
C PRO A 269 14.93 -8.98 -9.22
N ILE A 270 14.88 -10.06 -10.01
CA ILE A 270 15.33 -10.08 -11.39
C ILE A 270 14.14 -10.38 -12.28
N GLY A 271 13.95 -9.58 -13.33
CA GLY A 271 12.94 -9.80 -14.36
C GLY A 271 13.26 -10.96 -15.29
N SER A 272 12.34 -11.28 -16.18
CA SER A 272 12.47 -12.36 -17.17
C SER A 272 13.65 -12.20 -18.13
N ASP A 273 14.13 -10.98 -18.30
CA ASP A 273 15.30 -10.60 -19.12
C ASP A 273 16.62 -10.59 -18.34
N SER A 274 16.62 -11.11 -17.11
CA SER A 274 17.77 -11.11 -16.17
C SER A 274 18.24 -9.71 -15.74
N VAL A 275 17.41 -8.68 -15.91
CA VAL A 275 17.69 -7.32 -15.47
C VAL A 275 17.11 -7.07 -14.08
N PRO A 276 17.82 -6.38 -13.16
CA PRO A 276 17.27 -6.00 -11.87
C PRO A 276 15.99 -5.17 -12.01
N VAL A 277 14.97 -5.52 -11.23
CA VAL A 277 13.66 -4.86 -11.24
C VAL A 277 13.55 -3.92 -10.04
N ALA A 278 13.19 -2.67 -10.30
CA ALA A 278 12.82 -1.74 -9.25
C ALA A 278 11.41 -2.07 -8.76
N LEU A 279 11.26 -2.27 -7.45
CA LEU A 279 9.96 -2.42 -6.81
C LEU A 279 9.54 -1.06 -6.23
N GLY A 280 8.25 -0.74 -6.36
CA GLY A 280 7.67 0.44 -5.73
C GLY A 280 6.50 0.03 -4.86
N GLY A 281 6.53 0.42 -3.58
CA GLY A 281 5.37 0.36 -2.71
C GLY A 281 4.45 1.54 -3.01
N GLY A 282 3.17 1.28 -3.25
CA GLY A 282 2.16 2.33 -3.16
C GLY A 282 2.08 2.77 -1.70
N ALA A 283 2.00 4.08 -1.44
CA ALA A 283 1.54 4.57 -0.16
C ALA A 283 0.02 4.39 -0.13
N GLY A 284 -0.46 3.50 0.70
CA GLY A 284 -1.88 3.22 0.85
C GLY A 284 -2.11 2.04 1.75
#